data_a9c859a2fd30fe903c068db87e0179c0
#
_entry.id   a9c859a2fd30fe903c068db87e0179c0
#
_cell.length_a   1.000
_cell.length_b   1.000
_cell.length_c   1.000
_cell.angle_alpha   90.00
_cell.angle_beta   90.00
_cell.angle_gamma   90.00
#
_symmetry.space_group_name_H-M   'P 1'
#
loop_
_entity.id
_entity.type
_entity.pdbx_description
1 polymer ?
#
loop_
_entity_poly.entity_id
_entity_poly.type
_entity_poly.pdbx_seq_one_letter_code
_entity_poly.pdbx_strand_id
1 'polypeptide(L)'
;MQVKVVSDRVTVVLNGVTTAENVILENACNREIPAYAEGQILLIAGNAPLNVREMYIRELPATPRFELSEEEAADGFEVLFDGTSMHKWTGNTTNYVPVDGTIYVMAQYGGSGNLYTKKEYGDFVLRFEFAFDREGVNNGIGIRTPMGVDAAYHGMEIQVLDHDAPIYKNLRVYQQHGSVYGIIPAKRVKFPPLGTWNVEEIRAVGDRITVTVNGEVILDGDIRQACQGHNVAPDGGKNNPYTVDHKNHPGLFNASGHIGLLGHGAGIKFRNIRIKELPAAKTKK
;
A
#
# COMPACT_ATOMS: atom_id res chain seq x y z
N MET A 1 -7.47 32.92 9.68
CA MET A 1 -6.86 31.80 8.97
C MET A 1 -6.39 30.77 9.99
N GLN A 2 -6.62 29.49 9.73
CA GLN A 2 -6.08 28.38 10.51
C GLN A 2 -5.23 27.51 9.59
N VAL A 3 -4.06 27.12 10.05
CA VAL A 3 -3.18 26.15 9.36
C VAL A 3 -2.94 25.01 10.32
N LYS A 4 -3.25 23.79 9.89
CA LYS A 4 -2.96 22.55 10.61
C LYS A 4 -1.92 21.75 9.82
N VAL A 5 -0.80 21.44 10.47
CA VAL A 5 0.25 20.57 9.90
C VAL A 5 0.34 19.32 10.76
N VAL A 6 0.21 18.16 10.12
CA VAL A 6 0.36 16.86 10.77
C VAL A 6 1.26 16.02 9.87
N SER A 7 2.44 15.70 10.36
CA SER A 7 3.46 15.01 9.57
C SER A 7 3.79 15.78 8.27
N ASP A 8 3.65 15.15 7.11
CA ASP A 8 3.86 15.76 5.80
C ASP A 8 2.57 16.32 5.16
N ARG A 9 1.53 16.58 5.97
CA ARG A 9 0.22 17.04 5.50
C ARG A 9 -0.17 18.38 6.06
N VAL A 10 -0.75 19.22 5.20
CA VAL A 10 -1.28 20.53 5.58
C VAL A 10 -2.76 20.66 5.23
N THR A 11 -3.50 21.24 6.16
CA THR A 11 -4.88 21.70 5.95
C THR A 11 -4.94 23.18 6.25
N VAL A 12 -5.56 23.97 5.36
CA VAL A 12 -5.72 25.42 5.51
C VAL A 12 -7.21 25.78 5.49
N VAL A 13 -7.63 26.54 6.49
CA VAL A 13 -8.99 27.10 6.58
C VAL A 13 -8.88 28.63 6.58
N LEU A 14 -9.54 29.28 5.64
CA LEU A 14 -9.62 30.73 5.53
C LEU A 14 -11.07 31.19 5.68
N ASN A 15 -11.35 32.05 6.66
CA ASN A 15 -12.69 32.56 6.94
C ASN A 15 -13.77 31.47 7.08
N GLY A 16 -13.41 30.33 7.71
CA GLY A 16 -14.30 29.19 7.88
C GLY A 16 -14.42 28.27 6.66
N VAL A 17 -13.77 28.58 5.55
CA VAL A 17 -13.75 27.76 4.33
C VAL A 17 -12.42 27.01 4.24
N THR A 18 -12.47 25.70 4.06
CA THR A 18 -11.27 24.87 3.80
C THR A 18 -10.78 25.15 2.38
N THR A 19 -9.59 25.75 2.26
CA THR A 19 -8.97 26.11 0.98
C THR A 19 -7.90 25.13 0.54
N ALA A 20 -7.35 24.35 1.47
CA ALA A 20 -6.48 23.21 1.22
C ALA A 20 -6.79 22.13 2.25
N GLU A 21 -6.98 20.90 1.83
CA GLU A 21 -7.31 19.80 2.71
C GLU A 21 -6.33 18.64 2.52
N ASN A 22 -5.62 18.32 3.60
CA ASN A 22 -4.74 17.16 3.67
C ASN A 22 -3.72 17.06 2.50
N VAL A 23 -3.21 18.22 2.05
CA VAL A 23 -2.26 18.33 0.94
C VAL A 23 -0.88 17.90 1.40
N ILE A 24 -0.17 17.13 0.57
CA ILE A 24 1.22 16.73 0.84
C ILE A 24 2.14 17.96 0.81
N LEU A 25 2.97 18.07 1.84
CA LEU A 25 4.09 19.00 1.87
C LEU A 25 5.31 18.34 1.22
N GLU A 26 5.80 18.95 0.15
CA GLU A 26 7.04 18.55 -0.49
C GLU A 26 8.17 19.51 -0.08
N ASN A 27 9.39 18.99 -0.04
CA ASN A 27 10.56 19.84 0.10
C ASN A 27 10.80 20.60 -1.21
N ALA A 28 10.54 21.90 -1.20
CA ALA A 28 10.64 22.73 -2.41
C ALA A 28 12.08 22.84 -2.95
N CYS A 29 13.09 22.64 -2.10
CA CYS A 29 14.49 22.74 -2.48
C CYS A 29 15.05 21.42 -3.03
N ASN A 30 14.55 20.30 -2.52
CA ASN A 30 14.94 18.96 -2.97
C ASN A 30 13.80 17.97 -2.74
N ARG A 31 13.10 17.61 -3.82
CA ARG A 31 11.94 16.69 -3.75
C ARG A 31 12.30 15.23 -3.46
N GLU A 32 13.59 14.89 -3.50
CA GLU A 32 14.07 13.53 -3.19
C GLU A 32 14.14 13.27 -1.68
N ILE A 33 14.16 14.33 -0.88
CA ILE A 33 14.15 14.23 0.58
C ILE A 33 12.79 14.69 1.13
N PRO A 34 12.34 14.15 2.29
CA PRO A 34 11.08 14.58 2.90
C PRO A 34 11.14 16.03 3.36
N ALA A 35 9.98 16.65 3.61
CA ALA A 35 9.90 17.90 4.32
C ALA A 35 10.55 17.75 5.71
N TYR A 36 11.17 18.81 6.22
CA TYR A 36 11.79 18.78 7.54
C TYR A 36 10.73 18.55 8.63
N ALA A 37 11.07 17.72 9.60
CA ALA A 37 10.18 17.39 10.72
C ALA A 37 9.92 18.59 11.65
N GLU A 38 10.88 19.51 11.70
CA GLU A 38 10.84 20.73 12.55
C GLU A 38 11.33 21.92 11.75
N GLY A 39 10.83 23.10 12.09
CA GLY A 39 11.24 24.33 11.44
C GLY A 39 10.60 25.56 12.08
N GLN A 40 11.05 26.72 11.65
CA GLN A 40 10.51 28.02 12.10
C GLN A 40 9.23 28.35 11.34
N ILE A 41 8.30 29.03 12.01
CA ILE A 41 7.15 29.66 11.38
C ILE A 41 7.60 31.03 10.89
N LEU A 42 7.60 31.24 9.58
CA LEU A 42 8.01 32.47 8.93
C LEU A 42 6.78 33.19 8.34
N LEU A 43 6.63 34.48 8.69
CA LEU A 43 5.69 35.37 8.02
C LEU A 43 6.41 36.11 6.90
N ILE A 44 5.95 35.93 5.69
CA ILE A 44 6.51 36.58 4.51
C ILE A 44 5.57 37.73 4.10
N ALA A 45 6.03 38.95 4.20
CA ALA A 45 5.35 40.12 3.66
C ALA A 45 5.81 40.35 2.20
N GLY A 46 4.84 40.47 1.28
CA GLY A 46 5.09 40.89 -0.08
C GLY A 46 5.20 42.41 -0.20
N ASN A 47 4.87 42.95 -1.38
CA ASN A 47 4.95 44.39 -1.67
C ASN A 47 3.79 45.22 -1.08
N ALA A 48 2.83 44.58 -0.43
CA ALA A 48 1.68 45.26 0.21
C ALA A 48 1.77 45.13 1.74
N PRO A 49 1.25 46.12 2.49
CA PRO A 49 1.18 46.06 3.96
C PRO A 49 0.34 44.86 4.41
N LEU A 50 0.89 44.04 5.32
CA LEU A 50 0.19 42.96 5.96
C LEU A 50 0.08 43.24 7.48
N ASN A 51 -1.13 43.28 7.98
CA ASN A 51 -1.38 43.37 9.41
C ASN A 51 -1.78 42.00 9.94
N VAL A 52 -1.05 41.51 10.94
CA VAL A 52 -1.32 40.24 11.62
C VAL A 52 -1.55 40.51 13.08
N ARG A 53 -2.59 39.93 13.66
CA ARG A 53 -2.92 40.03 15.10
C ARG A 53 -3.43 38.70 15.62
N GLU A 54 -3.36 38.55 16.94
CA GLU A 54 -3.95 37.41 17.65
C GLU A 54 -3.46 36.05 17.07
N MET A 55 -2.14 35.90 16.97
CA MET A 55 -1.54 34.65 16.57
C MET A 55 -1.44 33.68 17.73
N TYR A 56 -1.93 32.48 17.53
CA TYR A 56 -1.85 31.36 18.47
C TYR A 56 -1.24 30.15 17.80
N ILE A 57 -0.50 29.39 18.59
CA ILE A 57 -0.01 28.07 18.17
C ILE A 57 -0.45 27.03 19.21
N ARG A 58 -0.80 25.86 18.74
CA ARG A 58 -1.03 24.68 19.57
C ARG A 58 -0.23 23.53 19.00
N GLU A 59 0.70 23.01 19.78
CA GLU A 59 1.35 21.77 19.47
C GLU A 59 0.36 20.61 19.56
N LEU A 60 0.35 19.76 18.54
CA LEU A 60 -0.45 18.55 18.52
C LEU A 60 0.36 17.40 19.12
N PRO A 61 -0.28 16.42 19.77
CA PRO A 61 0.42 15.23 20.21
C PRO A 61 1.16 14.58 19.03
N ALA A 62 2.43 14.23 19.25
CA ALA A 62 3.21 13.51 18.26
C ALA A 62 2.60 12.12 18.04
N THR A 63 2.44 11.74 16.78
CA THR A 63 2.10 10.35 16.44
C THR A 63 3.33 9.48 16.70
N PRO A 64 3.21 8.44 17.53
CA PRO A 64 4.31 7.51 17.74
C PRO A 64 4.76 6.91 16.40
N ARG A 65 6.06 6.90 16.15
CA ARG A 65 6.62 6.28 14.95
C ARG A 65 6.83 4.80 15.19
N PHE A 66 6.58 4.02 14.17
CA PHE A 66 6.97 2.62 14.14
C PHE A 66 8.49 2.52 13.96
N GLU A 67 9.11 1.72 14.79
CA GLU A 67 10.52 1.36 14.71
C GLU A 67 10.66 -0.15 14.52
N LEU A 68 11.67 -0.56 13.76
CA LEU A 68 12.00 -1.97 13.61
C LEU A 68 12.50 -2.53 14.94
N SER A 69 12.20 -3.80 15.21
CA SER A 69 12.90 -4.51 16.27
C SER A 69 14.39 -4.62 15.95
N GLU A 70 15.23 -4.83 16.96
CA GLU A 70 16.67 -5.05 16.77
C GLU A 70 16.92 -6.24 15.80
N GLU A 71 16.11 -7.28 15.90
CA GLU A 71 16.18 -8.45 15.03
C GLU A 71 15.82 -8.09 13.57
N GLU A 72 14.72 -7.37 13.34
CA GLU A 72 14.33 -6.96 11.99
C GLU A 72 15.36 -6.01 11.36
N ALA A 73 15.90 -5.07 12.16
CA ALA A 73 16.96 -4.16 11.70
C ALA A 73 18.23 -4.92 11.33
N ALA A 74 18.68 -5.86 12.17
CA ALA A 74 19.84 -6.70 11.91
C ALA A 74 19.63 -7.65 10.70
N ASP A 75 18.39 -8.10 10.47
CA ASP A 75 17.99 -8.94 9.32
C ASP A 75 17.87 -8.14 8.01
N GLY A 76 17.99 -6.80 8.06
CA GLY A 76 18.03 -5.93 6.89
C GLY A 76 16.67 -5.44 6.40
N PHE A 77 15.66 -5.41 7.28
CA PHE A 77 14.41 -4.72 6.97
C PHE A 77 14.61 -3.21 6.93
N GLU A 78 13.87 -2.53 6.06
CA GLU A 78 13.70 -1.08 6.05
C GLU A 78 12.22 -0.71 6.22
N VAL A 79 11.97 0.42 6.92
CA VAL A 79 10.61 0.92 7.09
C VAL A 79 10.15 1.61 5.82
N LEU A 80 8.99 1.20 5.28
CA LEU A 80 8.31 1.87 4.17
C LEU A 80 7.29 2.91 4.64
N PHE A 81 6.66 2.66 5.80
CA PHE A 81 5.75 3.60 6.45
C PHE A 81 5.84 3.44 7.97
N ASP A 82 6.24 4.51 8.63
CA ASP A 82 6.46 4.59 10.07
C ASP A 82 5.26 5.14 10.87
N GLY A 83 4.14 5.38 10.21
CA GLY A 83 2.96 6.00 10.81
C GLY A 83 2.86 7.51 10.57
N THR A 84 3.88 8.15 10.00
CA THR A 84 3.92 9.61 9.87
C THR A 84 4.08 10.11 8.44
N SER A 85 5.00 9.60 7.66
CA SER A 85 5.40 10.20 6.39
C SER A 85 5.14 9.28 5.19
N MET A 86 4.65 9.88 4.11
CA MET A 86 4.39 9.24 2.82
C MET A 86 5.54 9.45 1.82
N HIS A 87 6.71 9.93 2.25
CA HIS A 87 7.80 10.32 1.34
C HIS A 87 8.33 9.19 0.44
N LYS A 88 8.18 7.92 0.87
CA LYS A 88 8.54 6.73 0.07
C LYS A 88 7.43 6.30 -0.91
N TRP A 89 6.29 6.98 -0.88
CA TRP A 89 5.09 6.63 -1.64
C TRP A 89 4.76 7.64 -2.72
N THR A 90 4.05 7.21 -3.76
CA THR A 90 3.60 8.01 -4.90
C THR A 90 2.29 7.45 -5.47
N GLY A 91 1.71 8.14 -6.45
CA GLY A 91 0.42 7.75 -7.04
C GLY A 91 -0.75 8.40 -6.32
N ASN A 92 -1.76 7.63 -5.90
CA ASN A 92 -2.96 8.18 -5.28
C ASN A 92 -2.75 8.58 -3.81
N THR A 93 -2.00 9.62 -3.57
CA THR A 93 -1.75 10.17 -2.23
C THR A 93 -2.90 11.02 -1.69
N THR A 94 -3.95 11.23 -2.47
CA THR A 94 -5.15 11.98 -2.05
C THR A 94 -6.09 11.09 -1.24
N ASN A 95 -6.30 9.84 -1.68
CA ASN A 95 -7.18 8.90 -0.99
C ASN A 95 -6.47 8.06 0.07
N TYR A 96 -5.17 7.83 -0.07
CA TYR A 96 -4.35 7.15 0.92
C TYR A 96 -3.63 8.18 1.76
N VAL A 97 -4.05 8.36 2.99
CA VAL A 97 -3.57 9.46 3.85
C VAL A 97 -3.04 8.93 5.18
N PRO A 98 -1.98 9.54 5.73
CA PRO A 98 -1.53 9.21 7.07
C PRO A 98 -2.51 9.81 8.11
N VAL A 99 -3.11 8.94 8.92
CA VAL A 99 -4.02 9.31 10.00
C VAL A 99 -3.73 8.40 11.19
N ASP A 100 -3.45 8.99 12.34
CA ASP A 100 -3.25 8.28 13.62
C ASP A 100 -2.30 7.06 13.51
N GLY A 101 -1.16 7.25 12.86
CA GLY A 101 -0.15 6.18 12.69
C GLY A 101 -0.47 5.15 11.61
N THR A 102 -1.52 5.37 10.82
CA THR A 102 -1.95 4.45 9.76
C THR A 102 -2.00 5.12 8.40
N ILE A 103 -1.85 4.37 7.31
CA ILE A 103 -2.35 4.76 6.00
C ILE A 103 -3.83 4.39 5.97
N TYR A 104 -4.70 5.39 5.96
CA TYR A 104 -6.13 5.21 5.88
C TYR A 104 -6.63 5.48 4.47
N VAL A 105 -7.54 4.64 3.97
CA VAL A 105 -8.12 4.82 2.63
C VAL A 105 -9.42 5.61 2.73
N MET A 106 -9.42 6.85 2.23
CA MET A 106 -10.57 7.76 2.24
C MET A 106 -11.38 7.65 0.95
N ALA A 107 -12.62 7.14 1.04
CA ALA A 107 -13.49 6.97 -0.13
C ALA A 107 -14.08 8.25 -0.71
N GLN A 108 -14.07 9.33 0.05
CA GLN A 108 -14.81 10.57 -0.28
C GLN A 108 -14.29 11.30 -1.53
N TYR A 109 -13.10 10.97 -2.00
CA TYR A 109 -12.46 11.62 -3.15
C TYR A 109 -12.49 10.76 -4.43
N GLY A 110 -13.48 9.86 -4.55
CA GLY A 110 -13.69 9.10 -5.78
C GLY A 110 -12.79 7.89 -5.99
N GLY A 111 -12.15 7.43 -4.98
CA GLY A 111 -11.58 6.14 -4.64
C GLY A 111 -10.96 5.20 -5.66
N SER A 112 -10.85 5.53 -6.93
CA SER A 112 -10.12 4.70 -7.89
C SER A 112 -8.68 5.19 -8.03
N GLY A 113 -7.73 4.30 -7.87
CA GLY A 113 -6.31 4.59 -8.02
C GLY A 113 -5.50 3.98 -6.89
N ASN A 114 -4.28 3.62 -7.23
CA ASN A 114 -3.38 2.87 -6.36
C ASN A 114 -2.32 3.79 -5.77
N LEU A 115 -1.89 3.47 -4.56
CA LEU A 115 -0.70 4.04 -3.95
C LEU A 115 0.47 3.10 -4.20
N TYR A 116 1.61 3.62 -4.63
CA TYR A 116 2.79 2.83 -4.97
C TYR A 116 4.02 3.27 -4.19
N THR A 117 4.96 2.34 -3.93
CA THR A 117 6.31 2.72 -3.51
C THR A 117 7.01 3.47 -4.64
N LYS A 118 7.85 4.48 -4.32
CA LYS A 118 8.69 5.15 -5.32
C LYS A 118 9.76 4.21 -5.89
N LYS A 119 10.29 3.33 -5.06
CA LYS A 119 11.28 2.31 -5.42
C LYS A 119 10.60 1.06 -5.94
N GLU A 120 11.21 0.38 -6.90
CA GLU A 120 10.85 -0.96 -7.34
C GLU A 120 11.58 -2.03 -6.56
N TYR A 121 10.96 -3.21 -6.45
CA TYR A 121 11.48 -4.36 -5.72
C TYR A 121 11.38 -5.62 -6.58
N GLY A 122 12.42 -6.47 -6.53
CA GLY A 122 12.45 -7.77 -7.19
C GLY A 122 12.09 -8.91 -6.24
N ASP A 123 13.10 -9.50 -5.59
CA ASP A 123 12.93 -10.50 -4.54
C ASP A 123 12.90 -9.80 -3.18
N PHE A 124 11.91 -10.11 -2.35
CA PHE A 124 11.71 -9.40 -1.09
C PHE A 124 10.91 -10.19 -0.05
N VAL A 125 10.93 -9.71 1.19
CA VAL A 125 9.95 -10.01 2.24
C VAL A 125 9.28 -8.69 2.64
N LEU A 126 7.98 -8.57 2.43
CA LEU A 126 7.16 -7.43 2.85
C LEU A 126 6.35 -7.83 4.07
N ARG A 127 6.39 -7.01 5.14
CA ARG A 127 5.55 -7.17 6.33
C ARG A 127 4.73 -5.92 6.56
N PHE A 128 3.47 -6.09 6.91
CA PHE A 128 2.59 -4.99 7.26
C PHE A 128 1.48 -5.46 8.19
N GLU A 129 0.80 -4.50 8.80
CA GLU A 129 -0.42 -4.75 9.54
C GLU A 129 -1.58 -4.08 8.83
N PHE A 130 -2.73 -4.75 8.82
CA PHE A 130 -3.96 -4.21 8.28
C PHE A 130 -5.15 -4.44 9.21
N ALA A 131 -6.16 -3.57 9.12
CA ALA A 131 -7.43 -3.73 9.83
C ALA A 131 -8.59 -3.34 8.91
N PHE A 132 -9.65 -4.16 8.94
CA PHE A 132 -10.91 -3.83 8.29
C PHE A 132 -11.80 -3.06 9.27
N ASP A 133 -12.16 -1.82 8.94
CA ASP A 133 -13.03 -0.99 9.79
C ASP A 133 -14.52 -1.25 9.57
N ARG A 134 -14.86 -1.89 8.48
CA ARG A 134 -16.23 -2.23 8.09
C ARG A 134 -16.28 -3.55 7.35
N GLU A 135 -17.49 -4.10 7.25
CA GLU A 135 -17.77 -5.30 6.48
C GLU A 135 -17.61 -5.07 4.96
N GLY A 136 -17.15 -6.09 4.26
CA GLY A 136 -17.06 -6.10 2.81
C GLY A 136 -15.94 -5.25 2.21
N VAL A 137 -14.88 -5.00 2.96
CA VAL A 137 -13.70 -4.29 2.46
C VAL A 137 -13.00 -5.11 1.39
N ASN A 138 -12.60 -4.44 0.30
CA ASN A 138 -11.77 -4.96 -0.76
C ASN A 138 -10.57 -4.04 -0.98
N ASN A 139 -9.40 -4.63 -1.08
CA ASN A 139 -8.13 -4.00 -1.42
C ASN A 139 -7.18 -5.09 -1.95
N GLY A 140 -5.96 -4.74 -2.28
CA GLY A 140 -4.93 -5.69 -2.68
C GLY A 140 -3.54 -5.13 -2.47
N ILE A 141 -2.56 -6.01 -2.38
CA ILE A 141 -1.14 -5.64 -2.44
C ILE A 141 -0.63 -5.97 -3.83
N GLY A 142 -0.38 -4.93 -4.63
CA GLY A 142 0.32 -5.07 -5.90
C GLY A 142 1.79 -5.37 -5.66
N ILE A 143 2.34 -6.36 -6.34
CA ILE A 143 3.77 -6.69 -6.28
C ILE A 143 4.33 -6.80 -7.69
N ARG A 144 5.57 -6.32 -7.87
CA ARG A 144 6.26 -6.27 -9.18
C ARG A 144 5.39 -5.64 -10.28
N THR A 145 4.61 -4.63 -9.93
CA THR A 145 3.67 -3.99 -10.85
C THR A 145 4.19 -2.66 -11.38
N PRO A 146 4.01 -2.35 -12.66
CA PRO A 146 4.17 -1.00 -13.18
C PRO A 146 3.07 -0.08 -12.64
N MET A 147 3.35 1.22 -12.56
CA MET A 147 2.34 2.23 -12.21
C MET A 147 1.37 2.48 -13.37
N GLY A 148 0.13 2.87 -13.03
CA GLY A 148 -0.86 3.34 -14.01
C GLY A 148 -1.55 2.25 -14.82
N VAL A 149 -1.38 0.99 -14.44
CA VAL A 149 -2.02 -0.17 -15.08
C VAL A 149 -2.74 -1.01 -14.03
N ASP A 150 -3.54 -1.97 -14.49
CA ASP A 150 -4.17 -2.96 -13.62
C ASP A 150 -3.10 -3.92 -13.07
N ALA A 151 -2.83 -3.81 -11.76
CA ALA A 151 -1.77 -4.56 -11.11
C ALA A 151 -2.00 -6.08 -11.14
N ALA A 152 -3.26 -6.54 -11.09
CA ALA A 152 -3.60 -7.95 -11.11
C ALA A 152 -3.16 -8.66 -12.41
N TYR A 153 -3.05 -7.91 -13.51
CA TYR A 153 -2.70 -8.46 -14.82
C TYR A 153 -1.31 -8.03 -15.32
N HIS A 154 -0.88 -6.81 -14.99
CA HIS A 154 0.41 -6.26 -15.44
C HIS A 154 1.53 -6.36 -14.39
N GLY A 155 1.25 -6.95 -13.28
CA GLY A 155 2.10 -7.38 -12.19
C GLY A 155 1.45 -8.58 -11.53
N MET A 156 1.41 -8.58 -10.20
CA MET A 156 0.65 -9.53 -9.39
C MET A 156 -0.13 -8.77 -8.33
N GLU A 157 -1.33 -9.25 -8.02
CA GLU A 157 -2.10 -8.79 -6.86
C GLU A 157 -2.19 -9.91 -5.84
N ILE A 158 -1.76 -9.64 -4.61
CA ILE A 158 -2.09 -10.45 -3.44
C ILE A 158 -3.37 -9.85 -2.84
N GLN A 159 -4.45 -10.62 -2.87
CA GLN A 159 -5.77 -10.14 -2.48
C GLN A 159 -5.84 -9.80 -0.99
N VAL A 160 -6.33 -8.61 -0.64
CA VAL A 160 -6.66 -8.20 0.73
C VAL A 160 -8.17 -7.95 0.82
N LEU A 161 -8.92 -8.92 1.33
CA LEU A 161 -10.37 -8.95 1.24
C LEU A 161 -10.99 -9.48 2.53
N ASP A 162 -12.02 -8.79 3.02
CA ASP A 162 -12.93 -9.35 4.03
C ASP A 162 -13.86 -10.39 3.37
N HIS A 163 -13.29 -11.57 3.11
CA HIS A 163 -13.96 -12.62 2.35
C HIS A 163 -15.10 -13.32 3.12
N ASP A 164 -15.28 -13.00 4.41
CA ASP A 164 -16.38 -13.53 5.21
C ASP A 164 -17.65 -12.66 5.11
N ALA A 165 -17.54 -11.47 4.56
CA ALA A 165 -18.67 -10.57 4.38
C ALA A 165 -19.75 -11.18 3.50
N PRO A 166 -21.05 -11.03 3.83
CA PRO A 166 -22.16 -11.59 3.06
C PRO A 166 -22.20 -11.19 1.60
N ILE A 167 -21.70 -10.00 1.25
CA ILE A 167 -21.58 -9.52 -0.12
C ILE A 167 -20.68 -10.44 -0.97
N TYR A 168 -19.72 -11.15 -0.34
CA TYR A 168 -18.76 -12.02 -0.98
C TYR A 168 -19.10 -13.52 -0.91
N LYS A 169 -20.35 -13.87 -0.63
CA LYS A 169 -20.81 -15.28 -0.55
C LYS A 169 -20.52 -16.12 -1.82
N ASN A 170 -20.37 -15.48 -2.96
CA ASN A 170 -20.14 -16.14 -4.27
C ASN A 170 -18.73 -15.91 -4.82
N LEU A 171 -17.74 -15.59 -3.96
CA LEU A 171 -16.36 -15.45 -4.39
C LEU A 171 -15.84 -16.69 -5.10
N ARG A 172 -15.09 -16.47 -6.16
CA ARG A 172 -14.25 -17.51 -6.73
C ARG A 172 -13.07 -17.77 -5.80
N VAL A 173 -12.55 -19.00 -5.80
CA VAL A 173 -11.46 -19.39 -4.90
C VAL A 173 -10.23 -18.50 -5.00
N TYR A 174 -9.90 -18.02 -6.19
CA TYR A 174 -8.75 -17.14 -6.45
C TYR A 174 -8.97 -15.67 -6.04
N GLN A 175 -10.17 -15.33 -5.58
CA GLN A 175 -10.52 -13.99 -5.08
C GLN A 175 -10.48 -13.92 -3.55
N GLN A 176 -10.18 -15.02 -2.86
CA GLN A 176 -10.06 -15.04 -1.41
C GLN A 176 -8.78 -14.32 -0.98
N HIS A 177 -8.84 -13.77 0.23
CA HIS A 177 -7.70 -13.08 0.83
C HIS A 177 -6.42 -13.92 0.77
N GLY A 178 -5.29 -13.29 0.44
CA GLY A 178 -3.97 -13.91 0.31
C GLY A 178 -3.74 -14.66 -1.00
N SER A 179 -4.74 -14.79 -1.88
CA SER A 179 -4.54 -15.40 -3.21
C SER A 179 -3.65 -14.54 -4.10
N VAL A 180 -2.81 -15.18 -4.92
CA VAL A 180 -2.28 -14.53 -6.12
C VAL A 180 -3.43 -14.50 -7.11
N TYR A 181 -4.05 -13.32 -7.27
CA TYR A 181 -5.31 -13.14 -7.98
C TYR A 181 -5.28 -13.76 -9.38
N GLY A 182 -6.24 -14.63 -9.65
CA GLY A 182 -6.37 -15.33 -10.93
C GLY A 182 -5.38 -16.47 -11.18
N ILE A 183 -4.40 -16.71 -10.30
CA ILE A 183 -3.28 -17.65 -10.52
C ILE A 183 -3.23 -18.74 -9.45
N ILE A 184 -3.09 -18.39 -8.17
CA ILE A 184 -2.97 -19.37 -7.07
C ILE A 184 -3.98 -19.00 -5.97
N PRO A 185 -4.99 -19.84 -5.72
CA PRO A 185 -5.89 -19.65 -4.59
C PRO A 185 -5.17 -19.85 -3.25
N ALA A 186 -5.45 -18.97 -2.29
CA ALA A 186 -5.01 -19.15 -0.92
C ALA A 186 -5.96 -20.04 -0.12
N LYS A 187 -5.45 -20.62 0.95
CA LYS A 187 -6.26 -21.25 1.98
C LYS A 187 -7.09 -20.18 2.71
N ARG A 188 -8.38 -20.44 2.91
CA ARG A 188 -9.25 -19.52 3.61
C ARG A 188 -8.85 -19.43 5.09
N VAL A 189 -8.73 -18.22 5.60
CA VAL A 189 -8.52 -17.91 7.01
C VAL A 189 -9.78 -17.30 7.61
N LYS A 190 -9.90 -17.38 8.93
CA LYS A 190 -10.93 -16.68 9.68
C LYS A 190 -10.33 -15.42 10.29
N PHE A 191 -10.91 -14.27 10.00
CA PHE A 191 -10.49 -13.02 10.58
C PHE A 191 -11.05 -12.81 11.99
N PRO A 192 -10.30 -12.08 12.85
CA PRO A 192 -10.83 -11.57 14.10
C PRO A 192 -11.91 -10.49 13.80
N PRO A 193 -12.65 -10.02 14.83
CA PRO A 193 -13.65 -8.97 14.67
C PRO A 193 -13.12 -7.73 13.96
N LEU A 194 -14.00 -7.01 13.25
CA LEU A 194 -13.68 -5.73 12.60
C LEU A 194 -12.96 -4.77 13.55
N GLY A 195 -12.04 -3.98 13.02
CA GLY A 195 -11.18 -3.08 13.78
C GLY A 195 -9.96 -3.75 14.43
N THR A 196 -9.87 -5.08 14.41
CA THR A 196 -8.69 -5.79 14.95
C THR A 196 -7.56 -5.80 13.92
N TRP A 197 -6.34 -5.56 14.38
CA TRP A 197 -5.15 -5.61 13.54
C TRP A 197 -4.76 -7.05 13.21
N ASN A 198 -4.47 -7.27 11.95
CA ASN A 198 -3.91 -8.50 11.41
C ASN A 198 -2.48 -8.22 10.93
N VAL A 199 -1.62 -9.22 11.03
CA VAL A 199 -0.23 -9.17 10.52
C VAL A 199 -0.16 -10.01 9.26
N GLU A 200 0.36 -9.43 8.18
CA GLU A 200 0.59 -10.14 6.94
C GLU A 200 2.05 -10.04 6.50
N GLU A 201 2.59 -11.15 6.04
CA GLU A 201 3.88 -11.24 5.39
C GLU A 201 3.71 -11.82 3.99
N ILE A 202 4.28 -11.12 3.01
CA ILE A 202 4.38 -11.57 1.63
C ILE A 202 5.87 -11.75 1.31
N ARG A 203 6.25 -12.98 0.96
CA ARG A 203 7.60 -13.32 0.51
C ARG A 203 7.54 -13.65 -0.98
N ALA A 204 8.31 -12.92 -1.79
CA ALA A 204 8.47 -13.16 -3.21
C ALA A 204 9.93 -13.46 -3.53
N VAL A 205 10.23 -14.66 -4.05
CA VAL A 205 11.60 -15.07 -4.41
C VAL A 205 11.55 -15.83 -5.74
N GLY A 206 12.08 -15.22 -6.79
CA GLY A 206 11.88 -15.75 -8.14
C GLY A 206 10.39 -15.89 -8.44
N ASP A 207 9.98 -17.09 -8.85
CA ASP A 207 8.59 -17.42 -9.16
C ASP A 207 7.79 -17.95 -7.93
N ARG A 208 8.42 -18.06 -6.75
CA ARG A 208 7.76 -18.55 -5.54
C ARG A 208 7.20 -17.40 -4.71
N ILE A 209 5.91 -17.50 -4.40
CA ILE A 209 5.17 -16.57 -3.54
C ILE A 209 4.70 -17.32 -2.30
N THR A 210 4.97 -16.74 -1.14
CA THR A 210 4.45 -17.23 0.15
C THR A 210 3.69 -16.10 0.82
N VAL A 211 2.48 -16.38 1.31
CA VAL A 211 1.67 -15.43 2.08
C VAL A 211 1.37 -16.03 3.44
N THR A 212 1.68 -15.27 4.50
CA THR A 212 1.44 -15.64 5.89
C THR A 212 0.53 -14.59 6.53
N VAL A 213 -0.55 -15.00 7.16
CA VAL A 213 -1.48 -14.13 7.89
C VAL A 213 -1.58 -14.61 9.33
N ASN A 214 -1.34 -13.70 10.27
CA ASN A 214 -1.38 -13.98 11.72
C ASN A 214 -0.55 -15.22 12.13
N GLY A 215 0.59 -15.45 11.45
CA GLY A 215 1.48 -16.58 11.71
C GLY A 215 1.10 -17.86 10.97
N GLU A 216 -0.02 -17.92 10.24
CA GLU A 216 -0.43 -19.07 9.44
C GLU A 216 -0.04 -18.87 7.97
N VAL A 217 0.70 -19.80 7.38
CA VAL A 217 0.97 -19.83 5.92
C VAL A 217 -0.31 -20.22 5.20
N ILE A 218 -0.87 -19.30 4.44
CA ILE A 218 -2.13 -19.49 3.70
C ILE A 218 -1.92 -19.71 2.21
N LEU A 219 -0.75 -19.32 1.70
CA LEU A 219 -0.31 -19.60 0.34
C LEU A 219 1.19 -19.85 0.33
N ASP A 220 1.61 -20.90 -0.35
CA ASP A 220 2.99 -21.16 -0.68
C ASP A 220 3.02 -21.88 -2.03
N GLY A 221 3.37 -21.17 -3.10
CA GLY A 221 3.26 -21.68 -4.45
C GLY A 221 4.22 -21.03 -5.44
N ASP A 222 4.42 -21.71 -6.56
CA ASP A 222 5.22 -21.25 -7.69
C ASP A 222 4.28 -20.81 -8.81
N ILE A 223 4.33 -19.52 -9.18
CA ILE A 223 3.43 -18.91 -10.17
C ILE A 223 3.65 -19.48 -11.56
N ARG A 224 4.90 -19.83 -11.91
CA ARG A 224 5.22 -20.43 -13.21
C ARG A 224 4.68 -21.84 -13.30
N GLN A 225 4.84 -22.62 -12.25
CA GLN A 225 4.29 -23.96 -12.18
C GLN A 225 2.75 -23.93 -12.21
N ALA A 226 2.12 -22.99 -11.49
CA ALA A 226 0.67 -22.87 -11.42
C ALA A 226 0.01 -22.65 -12.79
N CYS A 227 0.63 -21.84 -13.66
CA CYS A 227 0.14 -21.60 -15.02
C CYS A 227 0.92 -22.38 -16.10
N GLN A 228 1.69 -23.41 -15.72
CA GLN A 228 2.49 -24.26 -16.63
C GLN A 228 3.40 -23.46 -17.59
N GLY A 229 3.90 -22.30 -17.13
CA GLY A 229 4.72 -21.38 -17.92
C GLY A 229 3.95 -20.46 -18.86
N HIS A 230 2.62 -20.51 -18.88
CA HIS A 230 1.76 -19.75 -19.80
C HIS A 230 1.00 -18.64 -19.08
N ASN A 231 1.65 -17.51 -18.87
CA ASN A 231 1.01 -16.31 -18.31
C ASN A 231 0.06 -15.60 -19.32
N VAL A 232 0.18 -15.94 -20.59
CA VAL A 232 -0.73 -15.54 -21.67
C VAL A 232 -1.11 -16.76 -22.51
N ALA A 233 -2.27 -16.71 -23.15
CA ALA A 233 -2.77 -17.79 -23.98
C ALA A 233 -1.81 -18.07 -25.15
N PRO A 234 -1.36 -19.34 -25.35
CA PRO A 234 -0.38 -19.68 -26.39
C PRO A 234 -0.88 -19.45 -27.81
N ASP A 235 -2.19 -19.45 -28.00
CA ASP A 235 -2.85 -19.20 -29.30
C ASP A 235 -3.02 -17.69 -29.61
N GLY A 236 -2.57 -16.80 -28.71
CA GLY A 236 -2.76 -15.36 -28.80
C GLY A 236 -4.18 -14.88 -28.48
N GLY A 237 -5.04 -15.79 -28.02
CA GLY A 237 -6.42 -15.48 -27.64
C GLY A 237 -6.54 -14.72 -26.33
N LYS A 238 -7.77 -14.37 -25.97
CA LYS A 238 -8.08 -13.67 -24.69
C LYS A 238 -8.33 -14.66 -23.55
N ASN A 239 -8.69 -15.90 -23.86
CA ASN A 239 -8.99 -16.93 -22.88
C ASN A 239 -7.75 -17.79 -22.65
N ASN A 240 -7.15 -17.67 -21.47
CA ASN A 240 -5.98 -18.44 -21.08
C ASN A 240 -6.40 -19.68 -20.27
N PRO A 241 -6.33 -20.88 -20.81
CA PRO A 241 -6.75 -22.09 -20.09
C PRO A 241 -5.79 -22.49 -18.96
N TYR A 242 -4.63 -21.86 -18.84
CA TYR A 242 -3.59 -22.16 -17.85
C TYR A 242 -3.68 -21.32 -16.58
N THR A 243 -4.54 -20.30 -16.54
CA THR A 243 -4.81 -19.49 -15.35
C THR A 243 -6.16 -19.84 -14.74
N VAL A 244 -6.32 -19.64 -13.45
CA VAL A 244 -7.55 -20.04 -12.74
C VAL A 244 -8.75 -19.16 -13.10
N ASP A 245 -8.49 -17.91 -13.47
CA ASP A 245 -9.52 -16.97 -13.91
C ASP A 245 -9.75 -16.98 -15.43
N HIS A 246 -9.00 -17.80 -16.15
CA HIS A 246 -9.01 -17.93 -17.62
C HIS A 246 -8.65 -16.63 -18.36
N LYS A 247 -7.84 -15.74 -17.75
CA LYS A 247 -7.39 -14.51 -18.37
C LYS A 247 -5.88 -14.48 -18.57
N ASN A 248 -5.44 -13.61 -19.46
CA ASN A 248 -4.02 -13.32 -19.66
C ASN A 248 -3.48 -12.44 -18.53
N HIS A 249 -2.32 -12.78 -17.99
CA HIS A 249 -1.57 -12.03 -16.98
C HIS A 249 -0.18 -11.67 -17.53
N PRO A 250 -0.08 -10.74 -18.49
CA PRO A 250 1.20 -10.46 -19.16
C PRO A 250 2.33 -10.03 -18.22
N GLY A 251 1.99 -9.40 -17.07
CA GLY A 251 2.97 -8.97 -16.06
C GLY A 251 3.33 -10.01 -15.00
N LEU A 252 2.74 -11.22 -15.04
CA LEU A 252 2.92 -12.24 -13.99
C LEU A 252 4.39 -12.58 -13.71
N PHE A 253 5.23 -12.57 -14.74
CA PHE A 253 6.65 -12.92 -14.65
C PHE A 253 7.58 -11.71 -14.62
N ASN A 254 7.08 -10.53 -14.25
CA ASN A 254 7.94 -9.37 -14.04
C ASN A 254 9.00 -9.66 -12.97
N ALA A 255 10.25 -9.35 -13.26
CA ALA A 255 11.35 -9.57 -12.34
C ALA A 255 11.37 -8.55 -11.19
N SER A 256 10.89 -7.32 -11.44
CA SER A 256 10.75 -6.23 -10.47
C SER A 256 9.57 -5.33 -10.80
N GLY A 257 9.24 -4.46 -9.89
CA GLY A 257 8.23 -3.41 -10.02
C GLY A 257 7.85 -2.85 -8.65
N HIS A 258 6.89 -1.96 -8.65
CA HIS A 258 6.45 -1.29 -7.43
C HIS A 258 5.66 -2.23 -6.50
N ILE A 259 5.70 -1.93 -5.21
CA ILE A 259 4.70 -2.42 -4.25
C ILE A 259 3.53 -1.42 -4.31
N GLY A 260 2.30 -1.93 -4.43
CA GLY A 260 1.10 -1.10 -4.49
C GLY A 260 0.08 -1.44 -3.41
N LEU A 261 -0.59 -0.42 -2.85
CA LEU A 261 -1.85 -0.60 -2.15
C LEU A 261 -2.95 -0.31 -3.17
N LEU A 262 -3.76 -1.33 -3.50
CA LEU A 262 -4.67 -1.28 -4.64
C LEU A 262 -6.07 -0.85 -4.23
N GLY A 263 -6.52 0.30 -4.76
CA GLY A 263 -7.75 0.95 -4.32
C GLY A 263 -9.02 0.37 -4.92
N HIS A 264 -9.81 -0.32 -4.11
CA HIS A 264 -11.18 -0.75 -4.42
C HIS A 264 -12.24 -0.14 -3.49
N GLY A 265 -11.87 0.86 -2.71
CA GLY A 265 -12.76 1.56 -1.78
C GLY A 265 -12.14 1.79 -0.40
N ALA A 266 -12.94 2.36 0.51
CA ALA A 266 -12.52 2.70 1.87
C ALA A 266 -12.80 1.57 2.87
N GLY A 267 -12.35 1.79 4.10
CA GLY A 267 -12.64 0.93 5.25
C GLY A 267 -11.50 -0.01 5.59
N ILE A 268 -10.32 0.21 5.04
CA ILE A 268 -9.09 -0.48 5.42
C ILE A 268 -8.05 0.51 5.92
N LYS A 269 -7.26 0.07 6.87
CA LYS A 269 -6.08 0.75 7.40
C LYS A 269 -4.87 -0.14 7.26
N PHE A 270 -3.73 0.49 6.97
CA PHE A 270 -2.43 -0.17 6.95
C PHE A 270 -1.48 0.55 7.91
N ARG A 271 -0.59 -0.18 8.58
CA ARG A 271 0.47 0.40 9.41
C ARG A 271 1.71 -0.50 9.46
N ASN A 272 2.79 0.01 10.05
CA ASN A 272 4.00 -0.75 10.34
C ASN A 272 4.53 -1.48 9.09
N ILE A 273 4.53 -0.77 7.94
CA ILE A 273 4.93 -1.36 6.65
C ILE A 273 6.45 -1.34 6.55
N ARG A 274 7.04 -2.51 6.38
CA ARG A 274 8.48 -2.70 6.26
C ARG A 274 8.81 -3.78 5.25
N ILE A 275 9.97 -3.65 4.61
CA ILE A 275 10.40 -4.55 3.55
C ILE A 275 11.88 -4.92 3.74
N LYS A 276 12.23 -6.12 3.38
CA LYS A 276 13.60 -6.60 3.23
C LYS A 276 13.82 -7.03 1.80
N GLU A 277 14.76 -6.39 1.12
CA GLU A 277 15.20 -6.88 -0.19
C GLU A 277 16.04 -8.15 -0.03
N LEU A 278 15.81 -9.08 -0.91
CA LEU A 278 16.56 -10.31 -0.97
C LEU A 278 17.50 -10.28 -2.20
N PRO A 279 18.68 -10.91 -2.12
CA PRO A 279 19.49 -11.08 -3.30
C PRO A 279 18.70 -11.81 -4.40
N ALA A 280 18.82 -11.33 -5.64
CA ALA A 280 18.17 -11.99 -6.77
C ALA A 280 18.50 -13.50 -6.78
N ALA A 281 17.47 -14.33 -6.90
CA ALA A 281 17.65 -15.77 -7.00
C ALA A 281 18.58 -16.07 -8.19
N LYS A 282 19.69 -16.78 -7.93
CA LYS A 282 20.57 -17.22 -9.01
C LYS A 282 19.76 -18.13 -9.93
N THR A 283 19.44 -17.64 -11.11
CA THR A 283 18.83 -18.48 -12.17
C THR A 283 19.75 -19.66 -12.41
N LYS A 284 19.32 -20.85 -12.02
CA LYS A 284 20.00 -22.07 -12.48
C LYS A 284 19.83 -22.09 -14.01
N LYS A 285 20.97 -21.90 -14.71
CA LYS A 285 21.06 -22.10 -16.19
C LYS A 285 20.80 -23.54 -16.53
#